data_81924f72de4ffa635b165c04fe04e4cf
#
_entry.id   81924f72de4ffa635b165c04fe04e4cf
#
_cell.length_a   1.000
_cell.length_b   1.000
_cell.length_c   1.000
_cell.angle_alpha   90.00
_cell.angle_beta   90.00
_cell.angle_gamma   90.00
#
_symmetry.space_group_name_H-M   'P 1'
#
loop_
_entity.id
_entity.type
_entity.pdbx_description
1 polymer ?
#
loop_
_entity_poly.entity_id
_entity_poly.type
_entity_poly.pdbx_seq_one_letter_code
_entity_poly.pdbx_strand_id
1 'polypeptide(L)'
;GVALCSKRRTVVCVTSGSALLNTAPAVAEAYYQHVPLIVIAADRPQQWIDQLDGQTLPQPDALNRFVRRSVSLPEPRNEEERWYCNRLVNEAMHAATFRQPAPVLINVPITEPLFTFDTTKLPEERRFRMLGSDVTLTDATIEALQQELFKAKHPLIVVGQTAADGFGSSPFDIGELAKHFVVFAEPLSNSSSETIHFDEAVRRLTTHPEQQDGECDDASRYAPDYIIYIGDTLVSKATRRWLRQTQAPSCLVTADPLNACDPLMSLRHIVTCSNADLKLLMPALCDIYTHSDRYADNE
;
A
#
# COMPACT_ATOMS: atom_id res chain seq x y z
N GLY A 1 -6.91 -11.05 9.49
CA GLY A 1 -6.38 -12.44 9.62
C GLY A 1 -6.73 -13.26 8.38
N VAL A 2 -8.02 -13.60 8.15
CA VAL A 2 -8.43 -14.51 7.05
C VAL A 2 -7.94 -14.02 5.68
N ALA A 3 -8.14 -12.76 5.35
CA ALA A 3 -7.71 -12.18 4.06
C ALA A 3 -6.20 -12.33 3.84
N LEU A 4 -5.40 -12.03 4.87
CA LEU A 4 -3.93 -12.15 4.82
C LEU A 4 -3.47 -13.60 4.67
N CYS A 5 -4.05 -14.52 5.47
CA CYS A 5 -3.64 -15.93 5.42
C CYS A 5 -4.11 -16.65 4.16
N SER A 6 -5.34 -16.38 3.69
CA SER A 6 -5.90 -17.07 2.52
C SER A 6 -5.51 -16.43 1.19
N LYS A 7 -4.95 -15.21 1.23
CA LYS A 7 -4.65 -14.40 0.05
C LYS A 7 -5.89 -14.17 -0.85
N ARG A 8 -7.08 -14.16 -0.24
CA ARG A 8 -8.37 -13.99 -0.93
C ARG A 8 -9.09 -12.75 -0.43
N ARG A 9 -9.88 -12.15 -1.32
CA ARG A 9 -10.84 -11.12 -0.91
C ARG A 9 -11.77 -11.70 0.16
N THR A 10 -11.91 -10.99 1.26
CA THR A 10 -12.73 -11.42 2.39
C THR A 10 -13.89 -10.46 2.55
N VAL A 11 -15.06 -11.00 2.77
CA VAL A 11 -16.28 -10.24 3.04
C VAL A 11 -16.60 -10.36 4.52
N VAL A 12 -16.92 -9.24 5.16
CA VAL A 12 -17.44 -9.16 6.51
C VAL A 12 -18.86 -8.60 6.44
N CYS A 13 -19.84 -9.38 6.89
CA CYS A 13 -21.23 -8.93 7.00
C CYS A 13 -21.54 -8.62 8.46
N VAL A 14 -22.14 -7.47 8.70
CA VAL A 14 -22.55 -7.02 10.04
C VAL A 14 -23.97 -6.48 10.04
N THR A 15 -24.62 -6.54 11.18
CA THR A 15 -25.90 -5.87 11.40
C THR A 15 -25.72 -4.36 11.55
N SER A 16 -26.81 -3.62 11.60
CA SER A 16 -26.79 -2.16 11.77
C SER A 16 -26.27 -1.71 13.13
N GLY A 17 -25.90 -0.44 13.23
CA GLY A 17 -25.49 0.20 14.47
C GLY A 17 -24.03 -0.05 14.83
N SER A 18 -23.74 -0.22 16.12
CA SER A 18 -22.38 -0.36 16.64
C SER A 18 -21.60 -1.56 16.09
N ALA A 19 -22.28 -2.55 15.50
CA ALA A 19 -21.64 -3.69 14.84
C ALA A 19 -20.70 -3.23 13.72
N LEU A 20 -21.08 -2.22 12.93
CA LEU A 20 -20.21 -1.63 11.93
C LEU A 20 -18.95 -1.01 12.56
N LEU A 21 -19.12 -0.21 13.62
CA LEU A 21 -18.01 0.47 14.28
C LEU A 21 -17.02 -0.52 14.93
N ASN A 22 -17.49 -1.67 15.37
CA ASN A 22 -16.64 -2.74 15.91
C ASN A 22 -15.69 -3.33 14.84
N THR A 23 -15.98 -3.11 13.57
CA THR A 23 -15.05 -3.51 12.49
C THR A 23 -13.92 -2.50 12.26
N ALA A 24 -14.05 -1.26 12.76
CA ALA A 24 -13.15 -0.15 12.44
C ALA A 24 -11.67 -0.43 12.70
N PRO A 25 -11.24 -1.05 13.82
CA PRO A 25 -9.83 -1.37 14.03
C PRO A 25 -9.27 -2.33 12.96
N ALA A 26 -10.05 -3.35 12.60
CA ALA A 26 -9.65 -4.32 11.57
C ALA A 26 -9.65 -3.71 10.16
N VAL A 27 -10.59 -2.80 9.89
CA VAL A 27 -10.65 -2.06 8.61
C VAL A 27 -9.49 -1.09 8.50
N ALA A 28 -9.15 -0.38 9.57
CA ALA A 28 -7.98 0.49 9.60
C ALA A 28 -6.68 -0.29 9.33
N GLU A 29 -6.50 -1.44 9.98
CA GLU A 29 -5.35 -2.31 9.73
C GLU A 29 -5.33 -2.82 8.28
N ALA A 30 -6.48 -3.24 7.74
CA ALA A 30 -6.60 -3.67 6.35
C ALA A 30 -6.29 -2.53 5.36
N TYR A 31 -6.61 -1.29 5.69
CA TYR A 31 -6.29 -0.11 4.89
C TYR A 31 -4.76 0.08 4.79
N TYR A 32 -4.07 0.09 5.93
CA TYR A 32 -2.61 0.29 5.95
C TYR A 32 -1.81 -0.91 5.42
N GLN A 33 -2.40 -2.11 5.43
CA GLN A 33 -1.80 -3.30 4.84
C GLN A 33 -2.24 -3.55 3.39
N HIS A 34 -2.99 -2.65 2.78
CA HIS A 34 -3.52 -2.78 1.42
C HIS A 34 -4.27 -4.10 1.18
N VAL A 35 -5.11 -4.47 2.14
CA VAL A 35 -5.93 -5.67 2.06
C VAL A 35 -7.31 -5.34 1.51
N PRO A 36 -7.77 -5.98 0.42
CA PRO A 36 -9.10 -5.75 -0.14
C PRO A 36 -10.19 -6.41 0.72
N LEU A 37 -10.56 -5.72 1.78
CA LEU A 37 -11.63 -6.13 2.69
C LEU A 37 -12.95 -5.50 2.25
N ILE A 38 -13.99 -6.31 2.08
CA ILE A 38 -15.33 -5.84 1.72
C ILE A 38 -16.20 -5.90 2.97
N VAL A 39 -16.61 -4.73 3.47
CA VAL A 39 -17.55 -4.64 4.58
C VAL A 39 -18.95 -4.45 4.02
N ILE A 40 -19.86 -5.36 4.32
CA ILE A 40 -21.29 -5.24 4.03
C ILE A 40 -22.00 -5.00 5.34
N ALA A 41 -22.59 -3.81 5.50
CA ALA A 41 -23.31 -3.43 6.69
C ALA A 41 -24.81 -3.32 6.37
N ALA A 42 -25.64 -4.15 7.01
CA ALA A 42 -27.07 -3.88 7.02
C ALA A 42 -27.32 -2.53 7.71
N ASP A 43 -28.34 -1.80 7.28
CA ASP A 43 -28.71 -0.51 7.87
C ASP A 43 -30.21 -0.40 8.02
N ARG A 44 -30.64 0.55 8.85
CA ARG A 44 -32.03 0.98 8.88
C ARG A 44 -32.30 1.90 7.69
N PRO A 45 -33.56 1.97 7.23
CA PRO A 45 -33.97 2.96 6.22
C PRO A 45 -33.63 4.38 6.67
N GLN A 46 -33.14 5.20 5.73
CA GLN A 46 -32.59 6.53 6.01
C GLN A 46 -33.53 7.44 6.84
N GLN A 47 -34.85 7.33 6.65
CA GLN A 47 -35.81 8.13 7.37
C GLN A 47 -35.91 7.84 8.87
N TRP A 48 -35.36 6.70 9.32
CA TRP A 48 -35.31 6.31 10.73
C TRP A 48 -33.99 6.61 11.44
N ILE A 49 -32.98 7.03 10.71
CA ILE A 49 -31.70 7.42 11.30
C ILE A 49 -31.91 8.68 12.15
N ASP A 50 -31.37 8.66 13.37
CA ASP A 50 -31.53 9.73 14.38
C ASP A 50 -32.96 10.06 14.81
N GLN A 51 -33.88 9.11 14.61
CA GLN A 51 -35.29 9.25 15.06
C GLN A 51 -35.58 8.46 16.35
N LEU A 52 -34.59 8.26 17.21
CA LEU A 52 -34.66 7.51 18.47
C LEU A 52 -34.98 6.01 18.27
N ASP A 53 -34.82 5.51 17.06
CA ASP A 53 -34.97 4.09 16.76
C ASP A 53 -33.73 3.31 17.17
N GLY A 54 -33.90 2.06 17.60
CA GLY A 54 -32.82 1.22 18.07
C GLY A 54 -31.86 0.79 16.96
N GLN A 55 -30.57 0.63 17.28
CA GLN A 55 -29.53 0.20 16.35
C GLN A 55 -29.36 1.10 15.11
N THR A 56 -29.52 2.40 15.26
CA THR A 56 -29.31 3.38 14.21
C THR A 56 -28.03 4.17 14.47
N LEU A 57 -27.31 4.49 13.39
CA LEU A 57 -26.23 5.47 13.34
C LEU A 57 -26.01 5.87 11.87
N PRO A 58 -25.40 7.03 11.57
CA PRO A 58 -25.11 7.45 10.21
C PRO A 58 -23.94 6.58 9.64
N GLN A 59 -24.30 5.42 9.05
CA GLN A 59 -23.34 4.40 8.61
C GLN A 59 -22.57 4.71 7.33
N PRO A 60 -23.13 5.39 6.30
CA PRO A 60 -22.48 5.52 5.00
C PRO A 60 -21.05 6.00 5.05
N ASP A 61 -20.72 6.92 5.95
CA ASP A 61 -19.39 7.51 6.09
C ASP A 61 -18.69 7.16 7.41
N ALA A 62 -19.24 6.19 8.16
CA ALA A 62 -18.73 5.87 9.49
C ALA A 62 -17.28 5.37 9.52
N LEU A 63 -16.81 4.74 8.45
CA LEU A 63 -15.43 4.27 8.29
C LEU A 63 -14.55 5.23 7.45
N ASN A 64 -15.14 6.24 6.84
CA ASN A 64 -14.57 7.35 6.09
C ASN A 64 -13.20 7.05 5.44
N ARG A 65 -12.11 7.56 6.04
CA ARG A 65 -10.75 7.50 5.46
C ARG A 65 -10.14 6.09 5.39
N PHE A 66 -10.69 5.14 6.10
CA PHE A 66 -10.20 3.76 6.11
C PHE A 66 -10.85 2.88 5.04
N VAL A 67 -11.75 3.44 4.23
CA VAL A 67 -12.31 2.77 3.07
C VAL A 67 -12.08 3.62 1.82
N ARG A 68 -11.66 2.98 0.74
CA ARG A 68 -11.45 3.67 -0.54
C ARG A 68 -12.77 4.11 -1.18
N ARG A 69 -13.81 3.34 -0.97
CA ARG A 69 -15.15 3.62 -1.48
C ARG A 69 -16.18 3.20 -0.44
N SER A 70 -17.09 4.09 -0.14
CA SER A 70 -18.33 3.81 0.58
C SER A 70 -19.49 4.00 -0.38
N VAL A 71 -20.38 3.02 -0.45
CA VAL A 71 -21.61 3.09 -1.22
C VAL A 71 -22.79 2.73 -0.35
N SER A 72 -23.90 3.45 -0.48
CA SER A 72 -25.18 3.10 0.15
C SER A 72 -26.17 2.70 -0.95
N LEU A 73 -26.66 1.47 -0.86
CA LEU A 73 -27.59 0.95 -1.84
C LEU A 73 -29.00 1.49 -1.57
N PRO A 74 -29.76 1.90 -2.58
CA PRO A 74 -31.18 2.06 -2.41
C PRO A 74 -31.85 0.70 -2.21
N GLU A 75 -32.99 0.67 -1.60
CA GLU A 75 -33.88 -0.50 -1.57
C GLU A 75 -34.62 -0.57 -2.92
N PRO A 76 -34.28 -1.52 -3.83
CA PRO A 76 -34.71 -1.43 -5.22
C PRO A 76 -36.19 -1.76 -5.38
N ARG A 77 -36.99 -0.84 -5.89
CA ARG A 77 -38.42 -0.96 -6.17
C ARG A 77 -38.76 -1.14 -7.65
N ASN A 78 -37.79 -0.84 -8.51
CA ASN A 78 -37.92 -0.89 -9.96
C ASN A 78 -36.57 -1.28 -10.63
N GLU A 79 -36.60 -1.47 -11.94
CA GLU A 79 -35.41 -1.89 -12.70
C GLU A 79 -34.30 -0.84 -12.73
N GLU A 80 -34.62 0.45 -12.67
CA GLU A 80 -33.62 1.51 -12.63
C GLU A 80 -32.86 1.49 -11.29
N GLU A 81 -33.56 1.32 -10.19
CA GLU A 81 -32.94 1.20 -8.85
C GLU A 81 -32.13 -0.11 -8.73
N ARG A 82 -32.59 -1.20 -9.33
CA ARG A 82 -31.83 -2.45 -9.41
C ARG A 82 -30.55 -2.26 -10.21
N TRP A 83 -30.64 -1.64 -11.39
CA TRP A 83 -29.47 -1.27 -12.16
C TRP A 83 -28.50 -0.39 -11.37
N TYR A 84 -29.01 0.56 -10.59
CA TYR A 84 -28.20 1.44 -9.76
C TYR A 84 -27.49 0.69 -8.65
N CYS A 85 -28.17 -0.22 -7.93
CA CYS A 85 -27.52 -1.11 -6.95
C CYS A 85 -26.39 -1.92 -7.60
N ASN A 86 -26.66 -2.55 -8.74
CA ASN A 86 -25.66 -3.33 -9.47
C ASN A 86 -24.43 -2.48 -9.83
N ARG A 87 -24.64 -1.25 -10.30
CA ARG A 87 -23.55 -0.32 -10.61
C ARG A 87 -22.72 0.02 -9.38
N LEU A 88 -23.35 0.39 -8.26
CA LEU A 88 -22.66 0.75 -7.02
C LEU A 88 -21.83 -0.40 -6.45
N VAL A 89 -22.39 -1.62 -6.47
CA VAL A 89 -21.66 -2.82 -6.01
C VAL A 89 -20.43 -3.06 -6.91
N ASN A 90 -20.57 -2.98 -8.23
CA ASN A 90 -19.42 -3.13 -9.14
C ASN A 90 -18.38 -2.04 -8.92
N GLU A 91 -18.78 -0.77 -8.71
CA GLU A 91 -17.86 0.32 -8.38
C GLU A 91 -17.06 0.03 -7.10
N ALA A 92 -17.74 -0.42 -6.04
CA ALA A 92 -17.09 -0.78 -4.78
C ALA A 92 -16.11 -1.95 -4.96
N MET A 93 -16.53 -3.00 -5.67
CA MET A 93 -15.70 -4.17 -5.94
C MET A 93 -14.45 -3.84 -6.75
N HIS A 94 -14.55 -2.93 -7.73
CA HIS A 94 -13.40 -2.43 -8.47
C HIS A 94 -12.49 -1.56 -7.60
N ALA A 95 -13.07 -0.65 -6.81
CA ALA A 95 -12.31 0.20 -5.92
C ALA A 95 -11.48 -0.61 -4.91
N ALA A 96 -12.01 -1.76 -4.46
CA ALA A 96 -11.29 -2.64 -3.53
C ALA A 96 -9.97 -3.19 -4.06
N THR A 97 -9.83 -3.30 -5.38
CA THR A 97 -8.67 -3.96 -6.02
C THR A 97 -7.93 -3.11 -7.04
N PHE A 98 -8.42 -1.88 -7.31
CA PHE A 98 -7.80 -1.01 -8.30
C PHE A 98 -6.44 -0.51 -7.84
N ARG A 99 -5.39 -0.76 -8.64
CA ARG A 99 -3.99 -0.39 -8.32
C ARG A 99 -3.55 -0.99 -6.98
N GLN A 100 -3.53 -0.19 -5.94
CA GLN A 100 -3.22 -0.62 -4.58
C GLN A 100 -4.52 -1.08 -3.90
N PRO A 101 -4.65 -2.33 -3.44
CA PRO A 101 -5.86 -2.81 -2.79
C PRO A 101 -6.22 -2.01 -1.52
N ALA A 102 -7.51 -1.92 -1.22
CA ALA A 102 -7.98 -1.23 -0.01
C ALA A 102 -9.38 -1.71 0.41
N PRO A 103 -9.78 -1.52 1.67
CA PRO A 103 -11.13 -1.80 2.13
C PRO A 103 -12.20 -0.96 1.42
N VAL A 104 -13.42 -1.51 1.34
CA VAL A 104 -14.61 -0.81 0.86
C VAL A 104 -15.80 -1.10 1.78
N LEU A 105 -16.76 -0.17 1.83
CA LEU A 105 -18.01 -0.30 2.56
C LEU A 105 -19.18 -0.33 1.59
N ILE A 106 -20.05 -1.32 1.75
CA ILE A 106 -21.35 -1.41 1.08
C ILE A 106 -22.42 -1.36 2.18
N ASN A 107 -23.06 -0.22 2.31
CA ASN A 107 -24.17 0.00 3.24
C ASN A 107 -25.48 -0.44 2.58
N VAL A 108 -26.26 -1.26 3.28
CA VAL A 108 -27.47 -1.90 2.73
C VAL A 108 -28.67 -1.60 3.63
N PRO A 109 -29.39 -0.50 3.40
CA PRO A 109 -30.65 -0.22 4.08
C PRO A 109 -31.68 -1.30 3.78
N ILE A 110 -32.37 -1.79 4.79
CA ILE A 110 -33.38 -2.85 4.67
C ILE A 110 -34.61 -2.46 5.50
N THR A 111 -35.78 -2.43 4.84
CA THR A 111 -37.04 -2.20 5.47
C THR A 111 -37.66 -3.49 6.04
N GLU A 112 -38.31 -3.44 7.16
CA GLU A 112 -39.09 -4.59 7.69
C GLU A 112 -40.29 -4.93 6.79
N PRO A 113 -40.67 -6.21 6.70
CA PRO A 113 -40.26 -7.37 7.49
C PRO A 113 -38.96 -8.02 6.99
N LEU A 114 -38.05 -8.35 7.90
CA LEU A 114 -36.71 -8.87 7.59
C LEU A 114 -36.68 -10.37 7.25
N PHE A 115 -37.72 -11.13 7.57
CA PHE A 115 -37.70 -12.60 7.52
C PHE A 115 -38.62 -13.17 6.45
N THR A 116 -39.10 -12.38 5.51
CA THR A 116 -39.91 -12.83 4.38
C THR A 116 -39.03 -13.03 3.17
N PHE A 117 -38.90 -14.27 2.69
CA PHE A 117 -38.09 -14.66 1.53
C PHE A 117 -39.02 -15.19 0.44
N ASP A 118 -39.17 -14.45 -0.63
CA ASP A 118 -40.04 -14.77 -1.77
C ASP A 118 -39.24 -15.23 -3.00
N THR A 119 -37.91 -15.13 -2.93
CA THR A 119 -36.99 -15.50 -4.02
C THR A 119 -36.33 -16.85 -3.73
N THR A 120 -36.57 -17.84 -4.58
CA THR A 120 -36.01 -19.18 -4.46
C THR A 120 -34.64 -19.32 -5.13
N LYS A 121 -34.34 -18.45 -6.10
CA LYS A 121 -33.06 -18.43 -6.83
C LYS A 121 -32.56 -17.01 -6.94
N LEU A 122 -31.29 -16.78 -6.54
CA LEU A 122 -30.67 -15.50 -6.70
C LEU A 122 -30.47 -15.19 -8.20
N PRO A 123 -30.76 -13.95 -8.65
CA PRO A 123 -30.56 -13.54 -10.03
C PRO A 123 -29.06 -13.54 -10.39
N GLU A 124 -28.77 -13.76 -11.65
CA GLU A 124 -27.43 -13.52 -12.19
C GLU A 124 -27.28 -12.03 -12.47
N GLU A 125 -26.37 -11.40 -11.72
CA GLU A 125 -26.12 -9.97 -11.83
C GLU A 125 -24.96 -9.68 -12.82
N ARG A 126 -25.10 -8.57 -13.54
CA ARG A 126 -24.08 -8.10 -14.48
C ARG A 126 -22.81 -7.74 -13.72
N ARG A 127 -21.67 -8.19 -14.23
CA ARG A 127 -20.32 -7.90 -13.72
C ARG A 127 -19.58 -6.98 -14.68
N PHE A 128 -18.99 -5.92 -14.14
CA PHE A 128 -18.07 -5.09 -14.92
C PHE A 128 -16.70 -5.78 -14.97
N ARG A 129 -16.09 -5.75 -16.13
CA ARG A 129 -14.70 -6.17 -16.32
C ARG A 129 -13.86 -4.95 -16.69
N MET A 130 -12.80 -4.73 -15.97
CA MET A 130 -11.79 -3.75 -16.36
C MET A 130 -10.84 -4.43 -17.36
N LEU A 131 -10.77 -3.91 -18.57
CA LEU A 131 -9.92 -4.43 -19.63
C LEU A 131 -8.67 -3.53 -19.77
N GLY A 132 -7.77 -3.66 -18.84
CA GLY A 132 -6.54 -2.86 -18.80
C GLY A 132 -6.66 -1.68 -17.83
N SER A 133 -5.73 -1.58 -16.95
CA SER A 133 -5.54 -0.47 -16.00
C SER A 133 -4.07 -0.39 -15.57
N ASP A 134 -3.21 -1.11 -16.31
CA ASP A 134 -1.83 -1.25 -15.93
C ASP A 134 -1.08 0.05 -16.21
N VAL A 135 -0.44 0.54 -15.18
CA VAL A 135 0.57 1.60 -15.31
C VAL A 135 1.85 0.88 -15.69
N THR A 136 2.17 0.92 -16.97
CA THR A 136 3.37 0.29 -17.50
C THR A 136 4.58 1.19 -17.23
N LEU A 137 5.61 0.63 -16.63
CA LEU A 137 6.91 1.29 -16.52
C LEU A 137 7.48 1.50 -17.92
N THR A 138 7.80 2.74 -18.28
CA THR A 138 8.36 3.06 -19.59
C THR A 138 9.88 3.09 -19.56
N ASP A 139 10.52 2.79 -20.68
CA ASP A 139 11.98 2.89 -20.81
C ASP A 139 12.50 4.28 -20.45
N ALA A 140 11.77 5.33 -20.85
CA ALA A 140 12.12 6.71 -20.49
C ALA A 140 12.11 6.96 -18.97
N THR A 141 11.22 6.31 -18.22
CA THR A 141 11.20 6.41 -16.75
C THR A 141 12.40 5.68 -16.14
N ILE A 142 12.75 4.52 -16.68
CA ILE A 142 13.91 3.74 -16.26
C ILE A 142 15.18 4.56 -16.52
N GLU A 143 15.36 5.07 -17.73
CA GLU A 143 16.51 5.90 -18.12
C GLU A 143 16.65 7.13 -17.23
N ALA A 144 15.56 7.83 -16.92
CA ALA A 144 15.59 8.99 -16.04
C ALA A 144 16.06 8.62 -14.63
N LEU A 145 15.56 7.51 -14.08
CA LEU A 145 16.00 7.04 -12.77
C LEU A 145 17.46 6.56 -12.78
N GLN A 146 17.87 5.90 -13.85
CA GLN A 146 19.26 5.48 -14.05
C GLN A 146 20.20 6.68 -14.09
N GLN A 147 19.82 7.78 -14.75
CA GLN A 147 20.61 9.01 -14.77
C GLN A 147 20.81 9.63 -13.38
N GLU A 148 19.78 9.59 -12.53
CA GLU A 148 19.91 10.07 -11.16
C GLU A 148 20.83 9.17 -10.31
N LEU A 149 20.67 7.86 -10.43
CA LEU A 149 21.53 6.89 -9.75
C LEU A 149 23.00 6.98 -10.21
N PHE A 150 23.21 7.25 -11.49
CA PHE A 150 24.57 7.40 -12.04
C PHE A 150 25.33 8.59 -11.42
N LYS A 151 24.64 9.63 -10.98
CA LYS A 151 25.21 10.79 -10.30
C LYS A 151 25.54 10.49 -8.83
N ALA A 152 24.85 9.52 -8.23
CA ALA A 152 24.98 9.18 -6.82
C ALA A 152 26.28 8.40 -6.57
N LYS A 153 26.97 8.73 -5.50
CA LYS A 153 28.16 7.99 -5.02
C LYS A 153 27.78 6.91 -4.01
N HIS A 154 26.77 7.18 -3.21
CA HIS A 154 26.29 6.33 -2.12
C HIS A 154 24.76 6.12 -2.24
N PRO A 155 24.27 5.49 -3.32
CA PRO A 155 22.86 5.22 -3.46
C PRO A 155 22.40 4.17 -2.44
N LEU A 156 21.22 4.40 -1.85
CA LEU A 156 20.59 3.50 -0.87
C LEU A 156 19.21 3.08 -1.37
N ILE A 157 18.91 1.80 -1.30
CA ILE A 157 17.54 1.29 -1.50
C ILE A 157 16.93 1.01 -0.14
N VAL A 158 15.76 1.60 0.13
CA VAL A 158 14.98 1.37 1.34
C VAL A 158 13.71 0.64 0.94
N VAL A 159 13.48 -0.53 1.52
CA VAL A 159 12.28 -1.32 1.31
C VAL A 159 11.49 -1.37 2.61
N GLY A 160 10.43 -0.58 2.68
CA GLY A 160 9.49 -0.57 3.78
C GLY A 160 8.52 -1.76 3.74
N GLN A 161 7.43 -1.63 4.43
CA GLN A 161 6.36 -2.62 4.39
C GLN A 161 5.82 -2.77 2.97
N THR A 162 5.72 -4.01 2.49
CA THR A 162 5.08 -4.34 1.22
C THR A 162 3.83 -5.19 1.44
N ALA A 163 2.89 -5.15 0.50
CA ALA A 163 1.70 -6.01 0.57
C ALA A 163 2.12 -7.48 0.58
N ALA A 164 1.44 -8.29 1.40
CA ALA A 164 1.68 -9.73 1.43
C ALA A 164 1.34 -10.36 0.07
N ASP A 165 2.12 -11.35 -0.33
CA ASP A 165 1.87 -12.14 -1.55
C ASP A 165 0.41 -12.59 -1.66
N GLY A 166 -0.18 -12.45 -2.84
CA GLY A 166 -1.51 -12.96 -3.15
C GLY A 166 -2.52 -11.94 -3.65
N PHE A 167 -2.23 -10.65 -3.51
CA PHE A 167 -3.02 -9.58 -4.14
C PHE A 167 -2.34 -8.97 -5.38
N GLY A 168 -1.46 -9.74 -6.01
CA GLY A 168 -0.75 -9.36 -7.22
C GLY A 168 0.74 -9.00 -7.04
N SER A 169 1.26 -9.09 -5.84
CA SER A 169 2.67 -8.84 -5.57
C SER A 169 3.44 -10.15 -5.43
N SER A 170 4.38 -10.38 -6.32
CA SER A 170 5.49 -11.29 -6.01
C SER A 170 6.58 -10.49 -5.33
N PRO A 171 7.18 -10.99 -4.24
CA PRO A 171 8.35 -10.37 -3.69
C PRO A 171 9.43 -10.32 -4.77
N PHE A 172 10.09 -9.18 -4.90
CA PHE A 172 11.29 -9.08 -5.72
C PHE A 172 12.49 -9.59 -4.92
N ASP A 173 13.48 -10.08 -5.62
CA ASP A 173 14.69 -10.63 -4.99
C ASP A 173 15.59 -9.48 -4.50
N ILE A 174 15.54 -9.23 -3.17
CA ILE A 174 16.44 -8.27 -2.54
C ILE A 174 17.91 -8.72 -2.61
N GLY A 175 18.15 -10.04 -2.63
CA GLY A 175 19.50 -10.58 -2.72
C GLY A 175 20.21 -10.18 -4.02
N GLU A 176 19.48 -10.06 -5.12
CA GLU A 176 20.05 -9.57 -6.38
C GLU A 176 20.39 -8.08 -6.29
N LEU A 177 19.50 -7.27 -5.72
CA LEU A 177 19.80 -5.86 -5.48
C LEU A 177 20.97 -5.63 -4.54
N ALA A 178 21.11 -6.45 -3.50
CA ALA A 178 22.17 -6.33 -2.51
C ALA A 178 23.58 -6.63 -3.05
N LYS A 179 23.69 -7.21 -4.24
CA LYS A 179 24.97 -7.36 -4.95
C LYS A 179 25.50 -6.03 -5.50
N HIS A 180 24.61 -5.07 -5.73
CA HIS A 180 24.91 -3.81 -6.42
C HIS A 180 24.66 -2.58 -5.56
N PHE A 181 23.78 -2.70 -4.55
CA PHE A 181 23.35 -1.59 -3.70
C PHE A 181 23.42 -1.94 -2.22
N VAL A 182 23.55 -0.94 -1.38
CA VAL A 182 23.18 -1.07 0.03
C VAL A 182 21.67 -1.08 0.11
N VAL A 183 21.09 -2.12 0.72
CA VAL A 183 19.65 -2.30 0.82
C VAL A 183 19.23 -2.37 2.29
N PHE A 184 18.34 -1.48 2.69
CA PHE A 184 17.68 -1.50 3.99
C PHE A 184 16.26 -2.06 3.83
N ALA A 185 16.06 -3.32 4.20
CA ALA A 185 14.78 -3.98 4.06
C ALA A 185 14.16 -4.26 5.43
N GLU A 186 12.94 -3.79 5.62
CA GLU A 186 12.15 -4.08 6.82
C GLU A 186 11.76 -5.57 6.87
N PRO A 187 11.60 -6.15 8.07
CA PRO A 187 11.03 -7.49 8.21
C PRO A 187 9.64 -7.62 7.58
N LEU A 188 8.89 -6.52 7.49
CA LEU A 188 7.57 -6.44 6.87
C LEU A 188 7.63 -6.22 5.35
N SER A 189 8.81 -6.21 4.76
CA SER A 189 8.98 -6.06 3.30
C SER A 189 8.55 -7.30 2.51
N ASN A 190 8.25 -8.41 3.20
CA ASN A 190 7.93 -9.70 2.61
C ASN A 190 9.00 -10.21 1.62
N SER A 191 10.21 -9.76 1.76
CA SER A 191 11.33 -10.22 0.95
C SER A 191 11.78 -11.61 1.40
N SER A 192 12.16 -12.45 0.45
CA SER A 192 12.61 -13.83 0.70
C SER A 192 14.07 -13.94 1.13
N SER A 193 14.82 -12.87 1.13
CA SER A 193 16.25 -12.86 1.41
C SER A 193 16.57 -12.44 2.84
N GLU A 194 17.76 -12.78 3.29
CA GLU A 194 18.30 -12.37 4.57
C GLU A 194 18.23 -10.85 4.72
N THR A 195 17.37 -10.41 5.62
CA THR A 195 17.23 -8.98 5.93
C THR A 195 18.50 -8.51 6.62
N ILE A 196 19.10 -7.46 6.11
CA ILE A 196 20.22 -6.80 6.78
C ILE A 196 19.67 -6.13 8.03
N HIS A 197 20.26 -6.40 9.19
CA HIS A 197 19.91 -5.75 10.46
C HIS A 197 20.40 -4.29 10.47
N PHE A 198 19.82 -3.48 9.57
CA PHE A 198 20.26 -2.10 9.36
C PHE A 198 20.06 -1.21 10.59
N ASP A 199 19.12 -1.52 11.47
CA ASP A 199 18.90 -0.78 12.73
C ASP A 199 20.15 -0.79 13.61
N GLU A 200 20.83 -1.92 13.71
CA GLU A 200 22.05 -2.03 14.49
C GLU A 200 23.19 -1.26 13.81
N ALA A 201 23.30 -1.33 12.48
CA ALA A 201 24.27 -0.55 11.72
C ALA A 201 24.06 0.95 11.93
N VAL A 202 22.84 1.43 11.75
CA VAL A 202 22.49 2.84 11.97
C VAL A 202 22.71 3.27 13.43
N ARG A 203 22.37 2.39 14.39
CA ARG A 203 22.64 2.68 15.80
C ARG A 203 24.12 2.85 16.05
N ARG A 204 24.98 2.00 15.54
CA ARG A 204 26.44 2.12 15.67
C ARG A 204 26.97 3.41 15.05
N LEU A 205 26.50 3.76 13.85
CA LEU A 205 26.88 5.01 13.20
C LEU A 205 26.45 6.27 13.96
N THR A 206 25.34 6.19 14.74
CA THR A 206 24.75 7.37 15.40
C THR A 206 25.10 7.49 16.89
N THR A 207 25.60 6.43 17.57
CA THR A 207 25.85 6.43 19.02
C THR A 207 27.30 6.62 19.42
N HIS A 208 28.26 6.68 18.49
CA HIS A 208 29.69 6.87 18.80
C HIS A 208 30.31 8.14 18.20
N PRO A 209 29.75 9.35 18.43
CA PRO A 209 30.36 10.58 17.94
C PRO A 209 31.55 11.06 18.81
N GLU A 210 31.81 10.45 19.99
CA GLU A 210 32.71 11.03 20.99
C GLU A 210 34.01 10.27 21.27
N GLN A 211 34.32 9.21 20.55
CA GLN A 211 35.53 8.40 20.87
C GLN A 211 36.38 8.08 19.68
N GLN A 212 36.79 9.10 18.91
CA GLN A 212 38.09 8.98 18.19
C GLN A 212 38.65 10.35 17.86
N ASP A 213 39.86 10.58 18.33
CA ASP A 213 40.65 11.76 18.05
C ASP A 213 40.81 11.97 16.53
N GLY A 214 40.17 13.01 15.98
CA GLY A 214 40.62 13.64 14.73
C GLY A 214 40.15 13.03 13.41
N GLU A 215 39.37 11.94 13.35
CA GLU A 215 38.86 11.38 12.12
C GLU A 215 37.40 11.72 11.89
N CYS A 216 37.07 12.01 10.65
CA CYS A 216 35.78 12.36 10.08
C CYS A 216 34.60 11.57 10.70
N ASP A 217 33.52 12.23 11.04
CA ASP A 217 32.26 11.64 11.49
C ASP A 217 31.85 10.48 10.58
N ASP A 218 31.98 9.25 11.06
CA ASP A 218 31.69 8.03 10.29
C ASP A 218 30.24 8.04 9.73
N ALA A 219 29.32 8.69 10.43
CA ALA A 219 27.94 8.81 9.99
C ALA A 219 27.80 9.61 8.69
N SER A 220 28.63 10.64 8.50
CA SER A 220 28.65 11.44 7.27
C SER A 220 29.33 10.72 6.11
N ARG A 221 30.33 9.89 6.37
CA ARG A 221 31.04 9.10 5.37
C ARG A 221 30.14 8.03 4.71
N TYR A 222 29.24 7.43 5.48
CA TYR A 222 28.31 6.41 5.01
C TYR A 222 26.91 6.95 4.72
N ALA A 223 26.72 8.27 4.78
CA ALA A 223 25.45 8.89 4.47
C ALA A 223 25.08 8.67 2.99
N PRO A 224 23.85 8.23 2.68
CA PRO A 224 23.41 8.14 1.31
C PRO A 224 23.28 9.54 0.69
N ASP A 225 23.55 9.64 -0.60
CA ASP A 225 23.35 10.85 -1.40
C ASP A 225 22.20 10.75 -2.41
N TYR A 226 21.59 9.57 -2.54
CA TYR A 226 20.33 9.33 -3.22
C TYR A 226 19.61 8.11 -2.63
N ILE A 227 18.30 8.20 -2.44
CA ILE A 227 17.52 7.12 -1.82
C ILE A 227 16.38 6.69 -2.74
N ILE A 228 16.28 5.40 -3.05
CA ILE A 228 15.11 4.80 -3.67
C ILE A 228 14.26 4.18 -2.55
N TYR A 229 13.06 4.68 -2.35
CA TYR A 229 12.12 4.20 -1.35
C TYR A 229 11.00 3.38 -2.00
N ILE A 230 10.85 2.13 -1.58
CA ILE A 230 9.89 1.18 -2.11
C ILE A 230 8.98 0.71 -0.96
N GLY A 231 7.69 0.65 -1.22
CA GLY A 231 6.71 0.20 -0.21
C GLY A 231 6.27 1.30 0.75
N ASP A 232 5.68 0.88 1.88
CA ASP A 232 5.03 1.78 2.83
C ASP A 232 5.89 2.04 4.08
N THR A 233 5.39 1.67 5.23
CA THR A 233 5.99 2.03 6.52
C THR A 233 7.42 1.50 6.70
N LEU A 234 8.33 2.41 7.06
CA LEU A 234 9.62 2.11 7.66
C LEU A 234 9.42 2.14 9.19
N VAL A 235 9.46 0.99 9.83
CA VAL A 235 9.12 0.85 11.26
C VAL A 235 10.18 1.50 12.14
N SER A 236 11.46 1.32 11.79
CA SER A 236 12.58 1.86 12.57
C SER A 236 12.54 3.38 12.69
N LYS A 237 12.35 3.85 13.92
CA LYS A 237 12.41 5.29 14.23
C LYS A 237 13.82 5.84 14.13
N ALA A 238 14.83 5.06 14.52
CA ALA A 238 16.22 5.47 14.49
C ALA A 238 16.69 5.68 13.04
N THR A 239 16.47 4.70 12.18
CA THR A 239 16.79 4.75 10.75
C THR A 239 16.08 5.88 10.05
N ARG A 240 14.77 6.04 10.28
CA ARG A 240 14.01 7.15 9.68
C ARG A 240 14.53 8.52 10.11
N ARG A 241 14.93 8.68 11.38
CA ARG A 241 15.53 9.91 11.89
C ARG A 241 16.87 10.19 11.22
N TRP A 242 17.73 9.19 11.13
CA TRP A 242 19.02 9.31 10.49
C TRP A 242 18.89 9.66 9.01
N LEU A 243 18.05 8.96 8.25
CA LEU A 243 17.81 9.24 6.83
C LEU A 243 17.25 10.65 6.61
N ARG A 244 16.40 11.16 7.49
CA ARG A 244 15.95 12.57 7.42
C ARG A 244 17.08 13.56 7.64
N GLN A 245 18.06 13.23 8.48
CA GLN A 245 19.21 14.11 8.73
C GLN A 245 20.16 14.19 7.53
N THR A 246 20.24 13.15 6.72
CA THR A 246 21.09 13.18 5.52
C THR A 246 20.61 14.17 4.46
N GLN A 247 19.33 14.50 4.44
CA GLN A 247 18.69 15.34 3.42
C GLN A 247 18.91 14.84 1.98
N ALA A 248 19.28 13.57 1.81
CA ALA A 248 19.50 12.94 0.52
C ALA A 248 18.22 12.97 -0.32
N PRO A 249 18.26 13.44 -1.57
CA PRO A 249 17.12 13.37 -2.47
C PRO A 249 16.57 11.96 -2.55
N SER A 250 15.24 11.81 -2.55
CA SER A 250 14.62 10.50 -2.59
C SER A 250 13.64 10.34 -3.77
N CYS A 251 13.53 9.12 -4.22
CA CYS A 251 12.58 8.66 -5.22
C CYS A 251 11.61 7.67 -4.56
N LEU A 252 10.32 7.93 -4.63
CA LEU A 252 9.29 7.01 -4.19
C LEU A 252 8.84 6.12 -5.35
N VAL A 253 8.89 4.81 -5.16
CA VAL A 253 8.32 3.83 -6.08
C VAL A 253 6.98 3.36 -5.51
N THR A 254 5.88 3.65 -6.20
CA THR A 254 4.52 3.39 -5.72
C THR A 254 3.57 3.00 -6.84
N ALA A 255 2.58 2.18 -6.53
CA ALA A 255 1.48 1.87 -7.46
C ALA A 255 0.38 2.96 -7.46
N ASP A 256 0.35 3.83 -6.45
CA ASP A 256 -0.66 4.90 -6.32
C ASP A 256 0.00 6.26 -6.10
N PRO A 257 0.33 7.00 -7.19
CA PRO A 257 1.01 8.28 -7.10
C PRO A 257 0.15 9.40 -6.48
N LEU A 258 -1.17 9.21 -6.38
CA LEU A 258 -2.06 10.20 -5.75
C LEU A 258 -1.94 10.20 -4.23
N ASN A 259 -1.46 9.11 -3.64
CA ASN A 259 -1.19 8.97 -2.22
C ASN A 259 0.33 8.94 -1.94
N ALA A 260 1.09 9.75 -2.67
CA ALA A 260 2.53 9.84 -2.48
C ALA A 260 2.88 10.22 -1.05
N CYS A 261 3.70 9.41 -0.42
CA CYS A 261 4.22 9.64 0.92
C CYS A 261 5.66 10.16 0.84
N ASP A 262 6.01 11.08 1.72
CA ASP A 262 7.39 11.53 1.87
C ASP A 262 7.88 11.28 3.31
N PRO A 263 8.17 10.03 3.67
CA PRO A 263 8.61 9.68 5.02
C PRO A 263 9.99 10.25 5.38
N LEU A 264 10.78 10.63 4.38
CA LEU A 264 12.14 11.12 4.56
C LEU A 264 12.27 12.65 4.48
N MET A 265 11.21 13.36 4.10
CA MET A 265 11.17 14.81 3.92
C MET A 265 12.13 15.30 2.82
N SER A 266 12.37 14.46 1.81
CA SER A 266 13.36 14.72 0.74
C SER A 266 12.92 14.25 -0.64
N LEU A 267 11.63 13.97 -0.81
CA LEU A 267 11.07 13.44 -2.06
C LEU A 267 11.30 14.40 -3.24
N ARG A 268 11.91 13.87 -4.31
CA ARG A 268 12.15 14.59 -5.56
C ARG A 268 11.47 13.93 -6.75
N HIS A 269 11.42 12.60 -6.76
CA HIS A 269 10.91 11.84 -7.88
C HIS A 269 9.86 10.82 -7.42
N ILE A 270 8.89 10.54 -8.27
CA ILE A 270 7.92 9.48 -8.07
C ILE A 270 7.95 8.60 -9.31
N VAL A 271 8.22 7.33 -9.10
CA VAL A 271 8.08 6.30 -10.13
C VAL A 271 6.79 5.56 -9.87
N THR A 272 5.87 5.67 -10.81
CA THR A 272 4.64 4.87 -10.76
C THR A 272 4.93 3.51 -11.36
N CYS A 273 4.84 2.49 -10.53
CA CYS A 273 5.23 1.14 -10.88
C CYS A 273 4.27 0.14 -10.22
N SER A 274 3.71 -0.77 -11.00
CA SER A 274 2.96 -1.88 -10.44
C SER A 274 3.92 -2.87 -9.74
N ASN A 275 3.39 -3.69 -8.84
CA ASN A 275 4.21 -4.74 -8.22
C ASN A 275 4.74 -5.77 -9.25
N ALA A 276 4.03 -5.95 -10.37
CA ALA A 276 4.50 -6.80 -11.47
C ALA A 276 5.71 -6.17 -12.19
N ASP A 277 5.70 -4.85 -12.35
CA ASP A 277 6.75 -4.09 -13.04
C ASP A 277 7.99 -3.88 -12.15
N LEU A 278 7.89 -4.04 -10.83
CA LEU A 278 9.07 -4.06 -9.96
C LEU A 278 10.08 -5.12 -10.39
N LYS A 279 9.62 -6.23 -10.95
CA LYS A 279 10.50 -7.27 -11.51
C LYS A 279 11.29 -6.81 -12.74
N LEU A 280 10.78 -5.81 -13.45
CA LEU A 280 11.46 -5.20 -14.59
C LEU A 280 12.35 -4.05 -14.13
N LEU A 281 11.90 -3.26 -13.17
CA LEU A 281 12.65 -2.13 -12.65
C LEU A 281 13.94 -2.57 -11.96
N MET A 282 13.90 -3.62 -11.14
CA MET A 282 15.04 -4.04 -10.34
C MET A 282 16.25 -4.48 -11.18
N PRO A 283 16.13 -5.38 -12.17
CA PRO A 283 17.24 -5.71 -13.07
C PRO A 283 17.76 -4.49 -13.81
N ALA A 284 16.85 -3.62 -14.31
CA ALA A 284 17.26 -2.41 -15.04
C ALA A 284 18.09 -1.45 -14.17
N LEU A 285 17.85 -1.38 -12.85
CA LEU A 285 18.68 -0.62 -11.93
C LEU A 285 20.06 -1.26 -11.73
N CYS A 286 20.14 -2.60 -11.68
CA CYS A 286 21.39 -3.32 -11.53
C CYS A 286 22.29 -3.17 -12.78
N ASP A 287 21.71 -3.07 -13.96
CA ASP A 287 22.46 -2.94 -15.23
C ASP A 287 23.34 -1.69 -15.30
N ILE A 288 23.04 -0.64 -14.53
CA ILE A 288 23.86 0.57 -14.43
C ILE A 288 25.28 0.24 -13.97
N TYR A 289 25.41 -0.69 -13.02
CA TYR A 289 26.70 -1.01 -12.40
C TYR A 289 27.46 -2.12 -13.13
N THR A 290 26.77 -2.97 -13.90
CA THR A 290 27.41 -3.99 -14.73
C THR A 290 28.14 -3.41 -15.94
N HIS A 291 27.74 -2.20 -16.38
CA HIS A 291 28.35 -1.52 -17.54
C HIS A 291 29.27 -0.33 -17.15
N SER A 292 29.46 -0.07 -15.86
CA SER A 292 30.33 0.99 -15.41
C SER A 292 31.60 0.40 -14.74
N ASP A 293 32.79 0.73 -15.27
CA ASP A 293 34.12 0.39 -14.70
C ASP A 293 34.41 1.06 -13.35
N ARG A 294 33.36 1.54 -12.63
CA ARG A 294 33.51 2.31 -11.38
C ARG A 294 34.06 1.54 -10.19
N TYR A 295 34.06 0.21 -10.23
CA TYR A 295 34.61 -0.62 -9.16
C TYR A 295 36.12 -0.95 -9.35
N ALA A 296 36.70 -0.54 -10.46
CA ALA A 296 38.14 -0.80 -10.72
C ALA A 296 39.07 0.14 -9.95
N ASP A 297 38.61 1.25 -9.39
CA ASP A 297 39.46 2.28 -8.77
C ASP A 297 39.45 2.30 -7.23
N ASN A 298 38.91 1.29 -6.56
CA ASN A 298 38.85 1.20 -5.08
C ASN A 298 39.51 -0.07 -4.52
N GLU A 299 40.61 -0.55 -5.11
CA GLU A 299 41.57 -1.43 -4.42
C GLU A 299 42.69 -0.63 -3.76
#